data_ef5480ff3d8824e10d0a131710efdc8c
#
_entry.id   ef5480ff3d8824e10d0a131710efdc8c
#
_cell.length_a   1.000
_cell.length_b   1.000
_cell.length_c   1.000
_cell.angle_alpha   90.00
_cell.angle_beta   90.00
_cell.angle_gamma   90.00
#
_symmetry.space_group_name_H-M   'P 1'
#
loop_
_entity.id
_entity.type
_entity.pdbx_description
1 polymer ?
#
loop_
_entity_poly.entity_id
_entity_poly.type
_entity_poly.pdbx_seq_one_letter_code
_entity_poly.pdbx_strand_id
1 'polypeptide(L)'
;MAENSFQPFTRRQTMIRRDFEIYRYRYMDEVELPHHDFYEIYMLLRGSVSYTVENRIFHMRAGDLMLISPLELHQARVDSNDEPYERIVLWVDRGYLESLSSPHTSLTRCFDTTVPGHTNLLRLPGPRSAEMRRELD
;
A
#
# COMPACT_ATOMS: atom_id res chain seq x y z
N MET A 1 -10.49 -31.12 -13.88
CA MET A 1 -10.37 -30.27 -12.69
C MET A 1 -8.98 -29.74 -12.65
N ALA A 2 -8.80 -28.47 -12.91
CA ALA A 2 -7.51 -27.86 -12.61
C ALA A 2 -7.37 -27.88 -11.08
N GLU A 3 -6.42 -28.63 -10.57
CA GLU A 3 -5.99 -28.46 -9.20
C GLU A 3 -5.58 -27.01 -9.06
N ASN A 4 -6.37 -26.25 -8.36
CA ASN A 4 -5.98 -24.95 -7.86
C ASN A 4 -4.86 -25.24 -6.88
N SER A 5 -3.63 -25.31 -7.39
CA SER A 5 -2.47 -25.38 -6.53
C SER A 5 -2.41 -24.01 -5.85
N PHE A 6 -3.09 -23.93 -4.70
CA PHE A 6 -2.94 -22.84 -3.78
C PHE A 6 -1.44 -22.77 -3.45
N GLN A 7 -0.75 -21.87 -4.11
CA GLN A 7 0.60 -21.52 -3.72
C GLN A 7 0.48 -20.47 -2.63
N PRO A 8 0.74 -20.82 -1.38
CA PRO A 8 0.68 -19.89 -0.26
C PRO A 8 1.81 -18.86 -0.29
N PHE A 9 2.46 -18.70 -1.44
CA PHE A 9 3.66 -17.91 -1.59
C PHE A 9 3.41 -16.62 -2.34
N THR A 10 4.34 -15.74 -2.20
CA THR A 10 4.42 -14.41 -2.76
C THR A 10 4.19 -14.43 -4.27
N ARG A 11 3.21 -13.68 -4.72
CA ARG A 11 3.03 -13.38 -6.14
C ARG A 11 3.71 -12.07 -6.46
N ARG A 12 4.57 -12.08 -7.45
CA ARG A 12 5.16 -10.85 -7.96
C ARG A 12 4.14 -10.08 -8.77
N GLN A 13 3.88 -8.85 -8.36
CA GLN A 13 3.08 -7.90 -9.12
C GLN A 13 3.98 -7.08 -10.04
N THR A 14 3.48 -6.73 -11.22
CA THR A 14 4.19 -5.93 -12.20
C THR A 14 3.34 -4.76 -12.65
N MET A 15 3.97 -3.61 -12.83
CA MET A 15 3.32 -2.44 -13.39
C MET A 15 3.20 -2.59 -14.92
N ILE A 16 2.05 -2.20 -15.46
CA ILE A 16 1.81 -2.13 -16.89
C ILE A 16 2.30 -0.78 -17.43
N ARG A 17 2.08 0.30 -16.69
CA ARG A 17 2.53 1.64 -17.03
C ARG A 17 3.94 1.89 -16.49
N ARG A 18 4.64 2.85 -17.11
CA ARG A 18 6.04 3.11 -16.85
C ARG A 18 6.29 3.86 -15.55
N ASP A 19 5.51 4.90 -15.24
CA ASP A 19 5.83 5.84 -14.18
C ASP A 19 5.03 5.58 -12.91
N PHE A 20 3.73 5.52 -13.04
CA PHE A 20 2.84 5.21 -11.93
C PHE A 20 1.52 4.62 -12.39
N GLU A 21 0.82 3.96 -11.47
CA GLU A 21 -0.55 3.46 -11.66
C GLU A 21 -1.34 3.71 -10.40
N ILE A 22 -2.61 4.10 -10.56
CA ILE A 22 -3.51 4.30 -9.43
C ILE A 22 -4.78 3.48 -9.64
N TYR A 23 -5.20 2.79 -8.57
CA TYR A 23 -6.37 1.92 -8.59
C TYR A 23 -7.27 2.24 -7.41
N ARG A 24 -8.58 2.21 -7.66
CA ARG A 24 -9.57 2.25 -6.61
C ARG A 24 -10.32 0.94 -6.57
N TYR A 25 -10.29 0.28 -5.43
CA TYR A 25 -10.95 -1.00 -5.21
C TYR A 25 -12.08 -0.85 -4.20
N ARG A 26 -13.21 -1.50 -4.47
CA ARG A 26 -14.41 -1.48 -3.61
C ARG A 26 -14.73 -2.83 -2.98
N TYR A 27 -14.05 -3.89 -3.43
CA TYR A 27 -14.29 -5.25 -2.97
C TYR A 27 -12.98 -5.92 -2.62
N MET A 28 -13.10 -6.96 -1.81
CA MET A 28 -11.96 -7.78 -1.48
C MET A 28 -11.70 -8.75 -2.63
N ASP A 29 -10.55 -8.60 -3.24
CA ASP A 29 -10.01 -9.59 -4.15
C ASP A 29 -9.17 -10.59 -3.35
N GLU A 30 -8.62 -11.59 -4.01
CA GLU A 30 -7.92 -12.70 -3.38
C GLU A 30 -6.88 -12.28 -2.32
N VAL A 31 -6.83 -13.07 -1.25
CA VAL A 31 -5.84 -12.91 -0.19
C VAL A 31 -4.50 -13.49 -0.69
N GLU A 32 -3.67 -12.63 -1.21
CA GLU A 32 -2.31 -13.00 -1.62
C GLU A 32 -1.30 -12.22 -0.76
N LEU A 33 -0.08 -12.75 -0.66
CA LEU A 33 1.07 -12.03 -0.13
C LEU A 33 1.86 -11.44 -1.29
N PRO A 34 1.45 -10.29 -1.83
CA PRO A 34 2.14 -9.70 -2.96
C PRO A 34 3.49 -9.14 -2.53
N HIS A 35 4.43 -9.24 -3.46
CA HIS A 35 5.64 -8.43 -3.46
C HIS A 35 5.84 -7.85 -4.85
N HIS A 36 6.51 -6.71 -4.92
CA HIS A 36 6.76 -6.01 -6.18
C HIS A 36 8.00 -5.13 -6.07
N ASP A 37 8.51 -4.72 -7.22
CA ASP A 37 9.72 -3.90 -7.31
C ASP A 37 9.40 -2.42 -7.59
N PHE A 38 8.39 -1.90 -6.92
CA PHE A 38 7.99 -0.50 -6.98
C PHE A 38 7.43 -0.06 -5.62
N TYR A 39 7.31 1.25 -5.41
CA TYR A 39 6.70 1.80 -4.20
C TYR A 39 5.19 1.70 -4.27
N GLU A 40 4.57 1.44 -3.12
CA GLU A 40 3.12 1.44 -3.00
C GLU A 40 2.67 2.36 -1.88
N ILE A 41 1.64 3.15 -2.16
CA ILE A 41 0.87 3.87 -1.14
C ILE A 41 -0.54 3.30 -1.15
N TYR A 42 -0.94 2.74 -0.03
CA TYR A 42 -2.27 2.17 0.17
C TYR A 42 -3.04 3.07 1.12
N MET A 43 -4.18 3.59 0.68
CA MET A 43 -5.07 4.38 1.52
C MET A 43 -6.38 3.63 1.76
N LEU A 44 -6.69 3.38 3.03
CA LEU A 44 -7.97 2.79 3.40
C LEU A 44 -9.04 3.90 3.43
N LEU A 45 -10.10 3.73 2.63
CA LEU A 45 -11.20 4.67 2.56
C LEU A 45 -12.37 4.28 3.46
N ARG A 46 -12.69 2.98 3.51
CA ARG A 46 -13.77 2.42 4.30
C ARG A 46 -13.40 1.02 4.76
N GLY A 47 -13.80 0.69 5.97
CA GLY A 47 -13.58 -0.62 6.56
C GLY A 47 -12.53 -0.60 7.66
N SER A 48 -12.22 -1.77 8.15
CA SER A 48 -11.20 -2.03 9.16
C SER A 48 -10.30 -3.17 8.68
N VAL A 49 -9.01 -2.95 8.69
CA VAL A 49 -8.03 -3.85 8.08
C VAL A 49 -6.88 -4.10 9.03
N SER A 50 -6.50 -5.36 9.16
CA SER A 50 -5.21 -5.76 9.71
C SER A 50 -4.23 -5.93 8.56
N TYR A 51 -3.24 -5.07 8.49
CA TYR A 51 -2.27 -5.01 7.40
C TYR A 51 -0.92 -5.55 7.89
N THR A 52 -0.43 -6.59 7.25
CA THR A 52 0.87 -7.19 7.56
C THR A 52 1.90 -6.71 6.57
N VAL A 53 3.00 -6.17 7.09
CA VAL A 53 4.20 -5.83 6.31
C VAL A 53 5.38 -6.57 6.92
N GLU A 54 5.98 -7.47 6.16
CA GLU A 54 6.99 -8.40 6.65
C GLU A 54 6.43 -9.17 7.87
N ASN A 55 7.01 -8.97 9.04
CA ASN A 55 6.55 -9.61 10.29
C ASN A 55 5.80 -8.67 11.23
N ARG A 56 5.38 -7.49 10.74
CA ARG A 56 4.65 -6.49 11.54
C ARG A 56 3.19 -6.47 11.15
N ILE A 57 2.31 -6.32 12.12
CA ILE A 57 0.87 -6.19 11.92
C ILE A 57 0.44 -4.79 12.34
N PHE A 58 -0.28 -4.11 11.45
CA PHE A 58 -0.83 -2.79 11.68
C PHE A 58 -2.37 -2.85 11.60
N HIS A 59 -3.04 -2.30 12.58
CA HIS A 59 -4.49 -2.16 12.56
C HIS A 59 -4.87 -0.82 11.94
N MET A 60 -5.37 -0.86 10.71
CA MET A 60 -5.74 0.32 9.94
C MET A 60 -7.21 0.66 10.13
N ARG A 61 -7.48 1.96 10.16
CA ARG A 61 -8.82 2.53 10.10
C ARG A 61 -8.92 3.49 8.91
N ALA A 62 -10.16 3.85 8.55
CA ALA A 62 -10.39 4.75 7.42
C ALA A 62 -9.57 6.04 7.55
N GLY A 63 -8.93 6.41 6.47
CA GLY A 63 -8.02 7.56 6.38
C GLY A 63 -6.55 7.24 6.57
N ASP A 64 -6.21 6.05 7.08
CA ASP A 64 -4.82 5.63 7.25
C ASP A 64 -4.16 5.31 5.91
N LEU A 65 -2.87 5.58 5.85
CA LEU A 65 -2.00 5.25 4.72
C LEU A 65 -1.00 4.17 5.14
N MET A 66 -0.75 3.24 4.23
CA MET A 66 0.33 2.27 4.36
C MET A 66 1.36 2.54 3.28
N LEU A 67 2.61 2.71 3.67
CA LEU A 67 3.73 2.99 2.78
C LEU A 67 4.57 1.72 2.66
N ILE A 68 4.65 1.19 1.45
CA ILE A 68 5.35 -0.06 1.15
C ILE A 68 6.53 0.21 0.24
N SER A 69 7.70 -0.21 0.69
CA SER A 69 8.93 -0.16 -0.11
C SER A 69 8.98 -1.30 -1.13
N PRO A 70 9.76 -1.13 -2.20
CA PRO A 70 9.99 -2.24 -3.13
C PRO A 70 10.44 -3.49 -2.40
N LEU A 71 9.88 -4.64 -2.82
CA LEU A 71 10.18 -5.99 -2.33
C LEU A 71 9.73 -6.31 -0.89
N GLU A 72 9.12 -5.40 -0.16
CA GLU A 72 8.48 -5.75 1.10
C GLU A 72 7.27 -6.66 0.87
N LEU A 73 7.22 -7.77 1.61
CA LEU A 73 6.04 -8.64 1.64
C LEU A 73 4.92 -7.96 2.42
N HIS A 74 3.74 -7.91 1.84
CA HIS A 74 2.61 -7.23 2.47
C HIS A 74 1.28 -7.90 2.14
N GLN A 75 0.34 -7.79 3.07
CA GLN A 75 -0.99 -8.36 2.92
C GLN A 75 -2.00 -7.58 3.73
N ALA A 76 -3.11 -7.22 3.10
CA ALA A 76 -4.27 -6.67 3.78
C ALA A 76 -5.25 -7.79 4.12
N ARG A 77 -5.77 -7.78 5.35
CA ARG A 77 -6.83 -8.68 5.79
C ARG A 77 -7.98 -7.85 6.33
N VAL A 78 -9.16 -8.02 5.74
CA VAL A 78 -10.38 -7.34 6.20
C VAL A 78 -10.85 -7.99 7.51
N ASP A 79 -11.02 -7.18 8.56
CA ASP A 79 -11.39 -7.68 9.90
C ASP A 79 -12.85 -8.07 10.00
N SER A 80 -13.74 -7.43 9.23
CA SER A 80 -15.17 -7.72 9.23
C SER A 80 -15.75 -7.57 7.82
N ASN A 81 -16.58 -8.54 7.44
CA ASN A 81 -17.35 -8.50 6.19
C ASN A 81 -18.63 -7.66 6.32
N ASP A 82 -18.95 -7.16 7.51
CA ASP A 82 -20.16 -6.36 7.78
C ASP A 82 -20.04 -4.92 7.30
N GLU A 83 -18.81 -4.46 7.05
CA GLU A 83 -18.52 -3.12 6.55
C GLU A 83 -18.08 -3.16 5.09
N PRO A 84 -18.46 -2.16 4.29
CA PRO A 84 -17.87 -1.99 2.97
C PRO A 84 -16.36 -1.81 3.09
N TYR A 85 -15.64 -2.40 2.15
CA TYR A 85 -14.19 -2.27 2.09
C TYR A 85 -13.81 -1.53 0.80
N GLU A 86 -13.26 -0.33 0.98
CA GLU A 86 -12.82 0.50 -0.14
C GLU A 86 -11.41 1.02 0.12
N ARG A 87 -10.59 1.04 -0.91
CA ARG A 87 -9.20 1.49 -0.85
C ARG A 87 -8.75 2.11 -2.16
N ILE A 88 -7.75 2.97 -2.06
CA ILE A 88 -6.98 3.47 -3.20
C ILE A 88 -5.56 2.93 -3.07
N VAL A 89 -5.01 2.46 -4.16
CA VAL A 89 -3.64 1.96 -4.25
C VAL A 89 -2.90 2.74 -5.33
N LEU A 90 -1.80 3.36 -4.97
CA LEU A 90 -0.89 4.05 -5.87
C LEU A 90 0.41 3.28 -5.97
N TRP A 91 0.77 2.84 -7.15
CA TRP A 91 2.05 2.23 -7.47
C TRP A 91 2.94 3.23 -8.19
N VAL A 92 4.17 3.36 -7.73
CA VAL A 92 5.13 4.31 -8.31
C VAL A 92 6.44 3.60 -8.62
N ASP A 93 6.89 3.72 -9.85
CA ASP A 93 8.18 3.18 -10.28
C ASP A 93 9.33 3.79 -9.47
N ARG A 94 10.31 2.97 -9.12
CA ARG A 94 11.46 3.38 -8.30
C ARG A 94 12.23 4.53 -8.92
N GLY A 95 12.64 4.36 -10.17
CA GLY A 95 13.41 5.36 -10.88
C GLY A 95 12.64 6.66 -11.08
N TYR A 96 11.34 6.57 -11.34
CA TYR A 96 10.49 7.73 -11.47
C TYR A 96 10.40 8.54 -10.17
N LEU A 97 10.14 7.89 -9.04
CA LEU A 97 10.07 8.57 -7.75
C LEU A 97 11.42 9.18 -7.35
N GLU A 98 12.51 8.48 -7.56
CA GLU A 98 13.86 9.00 -7.35
C GLU A 98 14.14 10.23 -8.22
N SER A 99 13.68 10.23 -9.47
CA SER A 99 13.88 11.35 -10.40
C SER A 99 13.16 12.62 -9.99
N LEU A 100 12.05 12.49 -9.24
CA LEU A 100 11.28 13.62 -8.72
C LEU A 100 11.89 14.22 -7.43
N SER A 101 12.83 13.54 -6.81
CA SER A 101 13.52 14.02 -5.63
C SER A 101 14.51 15.12 -5.99
N SER A 102 14.73 16.05 -5.06
CA SER A 102 15.70 17.15 -5.20
C SER A 102 16.75 17.08 -4.09
N PRO A 103 17.83 17.86 -4.14
CA PRO A 103 18.80 17.93 -3.04
C PRO A 103 18.17 18.36 -1.71
N HIS A 104 17.03 19.03 -1.75
CA HIS A 104 16.34 19.52 -0.56
C HIS A 104 15.17 18.63 -0.12
N THR A 105 14.69 17.74 -0.98
CA THR A 105 13.52 16.90 -0.70
C THR A 105 13.72 15.50 -1.27
N SER A 106 13.82 14.53 -0.38
CA SER A 106 13.82 13.11 -0.76
C SER A 106 12.42 12.54 -0.68
N LEU A 107 11.84 12.16 -1.82
CA LEU A 107 10.52 11.56 -1.88
C LEU A 107 10.53 10.06 -1.53
N THR A 108 11.71 9.46 -1.43
CA THR A 108 11.86 8.03 -1.07
C THR A 108 12.11 7.82 0.41
N ARG A 109 12.41 8.87 1.18
CA ARG A 109 12.76 8.75 2.59
C ARG A 109 11.66 8.16 3.45
N CYS A 110 10.41 8.47 3.18
CA CYS A 110 9.27 7.93 3.94
C CYS A 110 9.11 6.42 3.77
N PHE A 111 9.71 5.84 2.75
CA PHE A 111 9.73 4.41 2.49
C PHE A 111 11.00 3.71 3.00
N ASP A 112 11.98 4.47 3.47
CA ASP A 112 13.29 3.93 3.86
C ASP A 112 13.21 3.24 5.22
N THR A 113 13.27 1.92 5.20
CA THR A 113 13.18 1.08 6.38
C THR A 113 14.40 1.17 7.30
N THR A 114 15.49 1.77 6.83
CA THR A 114 16.72 1.94 7.61
C THR A 114 16.74 3.21 8.45
N VAL A 115 15.80 4.13 8.21
CA VAL A 115 15.69 5.37 8.99
C VAL A 115 15.17 5.04 10.40
N PRO A 116 15.86 5.49 11.46
CA PRO A 116 15.38 5.28 12.83
C PRO A 116 13.97 5.85 13.03
N GLY A 117 13.10 5.06 13.66
CA GLY A 117 11.70 5.45 13.89
C GLY A 117 10.80 5.26 12.67
N HIS A 118 11.29 4.62 11.61
CA HIS A 118 10.46 4.30 10.45
C HIS A 118 9.25 3.46 10.85
N THR A 119 8.10 3.82 10.32
CA THR A 119 6.88 2.99 10.35
C THR A 119 6.22 3.00 8.99
N ASN A 120 5.67 1.87 8.59
CA ASN A 120 4.89 1.77 7.34
C ASN A 120 3.54 2.47 7.45
N LEU A 121 2.97 2.55 8.66
CA LEU A 121 1.67 3.17 8.90
C LEU A 121 1.81 4.68 9.09
N LEU A 122 1.05 5.44 8.33
CA LEU A 122 0.91 6.88 8.46
C LEU A 122 -0.56 7.23 8.74
N ARG A 123 -0.79 7.83 9.91
CA ARG A 123 -2.11 8.29 10.32
C ARG A 123 -2.11 9.81 10.36
N LEU A 124 -2.76 10.42 9.37
CA LEU A 124 -2.84 11.86 9.24
C LEU A 124 -3.98 12.42 10.12
N PRO A 125 -3.83 13.66 10.63
CA PRO A 125 -4.96 14.39 11.20
C PRO A 125 -6.14 14.46 10.22
N GLY A 126 -7.38 14.50 10.72
CA GLY A 126 -8.58 14.45 9.91
C GLY A 126 -8.61 15.38 8.68
N PRO A 127 -8.26 16.69 8.82
CA PRO A 127 -8.21 17.61 7.67
C PRO A 127 -7.18 17.20 6.61
N ARG A 128 -6.01 16.74 7.02
CA ARG A 128 -4.98 16.27 6.10
C ARG A 128 -5.34 14.95 5.44
N SER A 129 -6.00 14.05 6.15
CA SER A 129 -6.51 12.80 5.59
C SER A 129 -7.56 13.08 4.50
N ALA A 130 -8.48 14.01 4.74
CA ALA A 130 -9.47 14.40 3.75
C ALA A 130 -8.84 15.05 2.52
N GLU A 131 -7.82 15.87 2.69
CA GLU A 131 -7.06 16.48 1.60
C GLU A 131 -6.36 15.41 0.76
N MET A 132 -5.67 14.46 1.39
CA MET A 132 -5.00 13.36 0.70
C MET A 132 -5.99 12.52 -0.10
N ARG A 133 -7.15 12.25 0.47
CA ARG A 133 -8.21 11.51 -0.23
C ARG A 133 -8.66 12.24 -1.51
N ARG A 134 -8.83 13.55 -1.44
CA ARG A 134 -9.20 14.35 -2.63
C ARG A 134 -8.11 14.31 -3.71
N GLU A 135 -6.85 14.36 -3.31
CA GLU A 135 -5.73 14.31 -4.26
C GLU A 135 -5.60 12.94 -4.94
N LEU A 136 -5.88 11.84 -4.22
CA LEU A 136 -5.78 10.50 -4.76
C LEU A 136 -7.04 10.05 -5.52
N ASP A 137 -8.17 10.61 -5.21
CA ASP A 137 -9.46 10.25 -5.82
C ASP A 137 -9.70 11.14 -7.07
#